data_82b0f5b2ce0f263392590b033efc3fdc
#
_entry.id   82b0f5b2ce0f263392590b033efc3fdc
#
_cell.length_a   1.000
_cell.length_b   1.000
_cell.length_c   1.000
_cell.angle_alpha   90.00
_cell.angle_beta   90.00
_cell.angle_gamma   90.00
#
_symmetry.space_group_name_H-M   'P 1'
#
loop_
_entity.id
_entity.type
_entity.pdbx_description
1 polymer ?
#
loop_
_entity_poly.entity_id
_entity_poly.type
_entity_poly.pdbx_seq_one_letter_code
_entity_poly.pdbx_strand_id
1 'polypeptide(L)'
;MLKSERKQFILEKVLKEKFVSLETLVQDLGTSESTVRRDLDELEDESKLRRVHGGAESLHFLQEEESNKEKSIKNIQVKSKIAVKAAELIKDHDVVFIDAGTTNELLVQEIVNPTVTVVTNSIHHATKLVERNVPTVIIGGMVKSSTDASIGGIALNQIGRLNFDKAFLGMNGIDDEFYSTPDLEEGSVKRAIIENAKKTYILADDSKIGVTSFVKVAPIKRAMIITNQSEPQRLKVLKEKTEVIEV
;
A
#
# COMPACT_ATOMS: atom_id res chain seq x y z
N MET A 1 -16.04 16.06 -29.32
CA MET A 1 -16.00 14.85 -28.49
C MET A 1 -17.43 14.42 -28.18
N LEU A 2 -17.76 13.15 -28.42
CA LEU A 2 -19.07 12.60 -28.08
C LEU A 2 -19.28 12.56 -26.57
N LYS A 3 -20.53 12.57 -26.10
CA LYS A 3 -20.84 12.52 -24.64
C LYS A 3 -20.24 11.30 -23.95
N SER A 4 -20.30 10.13 -24.58
CA SER A 4 -19.74 8.89 -24.07
C SER A 4 -18.21 8.95 -23.95
N GLU A 5 -17.52 9.50 -24.94
CA GLU A 5 -16.07 9.69 -24.93
C GLU A 5 -15.64 10.66 -23.82
N ARG A 6 -16.42 11.73 -23.62
CA ARG A 6 -16.18 12.73 -22.58
C ARG A 6 -16.35 12.12 -21.17
N LYS A 7 -17.41 11.35 -20.95
CA LYS A 7 -17.61 10.63 -19.68
C LYS A 7 -16.51 9.62 -19.41
N GLN A 8 -16.04 8.90 -20.44
CA GLN A 8 -14.94 7.96 -20.33
C GLN A 8 -13.63 8.69 -19.96
N PHE A 9 -13.32 9.79 -20.61
CA PHE A 9 -12.16 10.62 -20.27
C PHE A 9 -12.20 11.11 -18.82
N ILE A 10 -13.36 11.62 -18.37
CA ILE A 10 -13.53 12.05 -16.97
C ILE A 10 -13.22 10.92 -16.01
N LEU A 11 -13.78 9.72 -16.25
CA LEU A 11 -13.55 8.56 -15.40
C LEU A 11 -12.09 8.16 -15.34
N GLU A 12 -11.43 8.04 -16.49
CA GLU A 12 -10.01 7.67 -16.55
C GLU A 12 -9.14 8.68 -15.82
N LYS A 13 -9.43 9.98 -15.98
CA LYS A 13 -8.69 11.04 -15.30
C LYS A 13 -8.93 11.02 -13.79
N VAL A 14 -10.19 10.89 -13.35
CA VAL A 14 -10.55 10.81 -11.93
C VAL A 14 -9.96 9.55 -11.27
N LEU A 15 -9.97 8.43 -11.97
CA LEU A 15 -9.33 7.19 -11.48
C LEU A 15 -7.80 7.36 -11.31
N LYS A 16 -7.16 8.03 -12.27
CA LYS A 16 -5.72 8.26 -12.28
C LYS A 16 -5.27 9.25 -11.20
N GLU A 17 -5.97 10.38 -11.08
CA GLU A 17 -5.57 11.52 -10.25
C GLU A 17 -6.24 11.50 -8.86
N LYS A 18 -7.20 10.54 -8.64
CA LYS A 18 -8.02 10.38 -7.43
C LYS A 18 -8.99 11.53 -7.18
N PHE A 19 -8.60 12.76 -7.42
CA PHE A 19 -9.43 13.97 -7.43
C PHE A 19 -9.07 14.81 -8.64
N VAL A 20 -10.10 15.36 -9.31
CA VAL A 20 -9.91 16.31 -10.42
C VAL A 20 -10.84 17.50 -10.22
N SER A 21 -10.29 18.70 -10.31
CA SER A 21 -11.08 19.93 -10.19
C SER A 21 -11.98 20.13 -11.43
N LEU A 22 -13.11 20.77 -11.20
CA LEU A 22 -14.03 21.12 -12.29
C LEU A 22 -13.34 22.02 -13.33
N GLU A 23 -12.49 22.93 -12.88
CA GLU A 23 -11.72 23.83 -13.76
C GLU A 23 -10.76 23.04 -14.67
N THR A 24 -10.03 22.08 -14.12
CA THR A 24 -9.15 21.19 -14.88
C THR A 24 -9.94 20.40 -15.93
N LEU A 25 -11.10 19.85 -15.57
CA LEU A 25 -11.93 19.09 -16.49
C LEU A 25 -12.47 19.99 -17.63
N VAL A 26 -12.87 21.22 -17.32
CA VAL A 26 -13.32 22.18 -18.33
C VAL A 26 -12.22 22.52 -19.32
N GLN A 27 -11.00 22.75 -18.83
CA GLN A 27 -9.84 23.05 -19.68
C GLN A 27 -9.47 21.89 -20.58
N ASP A 28 -9.35 20.68 -20.03
CA ASP A 28 -8.93 19.49 -20.78
C ASP A 28 -9.95 19.04 -21.82
N LEU A 29 -11.23 19.19 -21.50
CA LEU A 29 -12.32 18.79 -22.39
C LEU A 29 -12.71 19.87 -23.42
N GLY A 30 -12.24 21.11 -23.22
CA GLY A 30 -12.57 22.24 -24.10
C GLY A 30 -14.08 22.49 -24.21
N THR A 31 -14.83 22.27 -23.12
CA THR A 31 -16.30 22.39 -23.11
C THR A 31 -16.78 23.30 -21.97
N SER A 32 -18.09 23.63 -21.94
CA SER A 32 -18.61 24.51 -20.91
C SER A 32 -18.67 23.82 -19.54
N GLU A 33 -18.52 24.62 -18.49
CA GLU A 33 -18.65 24.17 -17.11
C GLU A 33 -19.99 23.47 -16.83
N SER A 34 -21.10 24.00 -17.40
CA SER A 34 -22.41 23.38 -17.27
C SER A 34 -22.51 21.99 -17.90
N THR A 35 -21.78 21.75 -18.99
CA THR A 35 -21.69 20.43 -19.63
C THR A 35 -20.92 19.47 -18.73
N VAL A 36 -19.76 19.89 -18.21
CA VAL A 36 -18.96 19.03 -17.30
C VAL A 36 -19.76 18.71 -16.03
N ARG A 37 -20.42 19.68 -15.43
CA ARG A 37 -21.29 19.45 -14.25
C ARG A 37 -22.34 18.39 -14.50
N ARG A 38 -23.04 18.46 -15.66
CA ARG A 38 -24.04 17.45 -16.03
C ARG A 38 -23.44 16.07 -16.24
N ASP A 39 -22.26 15.99 -16.87
CA ASP A 39 -21.59 14.70 -17.05
C ASP A 39 -21.14 14.11 -15.70
N LEU A 40 -20.68 14.96 -14.77
CA LEU A 40 -20.34 14.52 -13.39
C LEU A 40 -21.57 14.07 -12.62
N ASP A 41 -22.70 14.78 -12.71
CA ASP A 41 -23.96 14.38 -12.06
C ASP A 41 -24.41 13.00 -12.56
N GLU A 42 -24.41 12.77 -13.87
CA GLU A 42 -24.77 11.48 -14.43
C GLU A 42 -23.79 10.35 -14.05
N LEU A 43 -22.50 10.64 -13.94
CA LEU A 43 -21.52 9.65 -13.48
C LEU A 43 -21.63 9.33 -11.99
N GLU A 44 -22.04 10.29 -11.19
CA GLU A 44 -22.36 10.08 -9.77
C GLU A 44 -23.65 9.24 -9.62
N ASP A 45 -24.70 9.55 -10.38
CA ASP A 45 -25.94 8.76 -10.41
C ASP A 45 -25.68 7.31 -10.86
N GLU A 46 -24.73 7.11 -11.79
CA GLU A 46 -24.25 5.79 -12.21
C GLU A 46 -23.31 5.13 -11.17
N SER A 47 -23.06 5.78 -10.02
CA SER A 47 -22.12 5.31 -9.00
C SER A 47 -20.73 5.01 -9.53
N LYS A 48 -20.22 5.84 -10.44
CA LYS A 48 -18.87 5.71 -11.05
C LYS A 48 -17.83 6.65 -10.49
N LEU A 49 -18.28 7.74 -9.87
CA LEU A 49 -17.43 8.70 -9.15
C LEU A 49 -18.27 9.37 -8.05
N ARG A 50 -17.63 10.15 -7.20
CA ARG A 50 -18.30 11.02 -6.21
C ARG A 50 -18.02 12.50 -6.55
N ARG A 51 -19.07 13.31 -6.56
CA ARG A 51 -18.91 14.75 -6.64
C ARG A 51 -18.52 15.33 -5.28
N VAL A 52 -17.57 16.25 -5.32
CA VAL A 52 -17.15 17.01 -4.16
C VAL A 52 -17.15 18.51 -4.50
N HIS A 53 -17.02 19.35 -3.48
CA HIS A 53 -16.98 20.79 -3.71
C HIS A 53 -15.81 21.16 -4.64
N GLY A 54 -16.12 21.69 -5.82
CA GLY A 54 -15.13 22.10 -6.82
C GLY A 54 -14.61 21.01 -7.78
N GLY A 55 -15.15 19.78 -7.75
CA GLY A 55 -14.68 18.74 -8.67
C GLY A 55 -15.33 17.39 -8.48
N ALA A 56 -14.58 16.35 -8.81
CA ALA A 56 -14.98 14.95 -8.61
C ALA A 56 -13.82 14.12 -8.09
N GLU A 57 -14.14 13.10 -7.31
CA GLU A 57 -13.18 12.11 -6.82
C GLU A 57 -13.57 10.70 -7.22
N SER A 58 -12.58 9.83 -7.31
CA SER A 58 -12.83 8.41 -7.56
C SER A 58 -13.56 7.79 -6.37
N LEU A 59 -14.54 6.93 -6.67
CA LEU A 59 -15.11 6.06 -5.62
C LEU A 59 -14.00 5.14 -5.13
N HIS A 60 -13.65 5.28 -3.88
CA HIS A 60 -12.75 4.35 -3.21
C HIS A 60 -13.62 3.28 -2.57
N PHE A 61 -13.74 2.15 -3.23
CA PHE A 61 -14.39 1.01 -2.59
C PHE A 61 -13.45 0.42 -1.55
N LEU A 62 -13.94 0.24 -0.33
CA LEU A 62 -13.15 -0.30 0.78
C LEU A 62 -12.45 -1.62 0.45
N GLN A 63 -13.02 -2.42 -0.46
CA GLN A 63 -12.50 -3.72 -0.91
C GLN A 63 -11.73 -3.64 -2.23
N GLU A 64 -11.52 -2.44 -2.79
CA GLU A 64 -10.76 -2.30 -4.04
C GLU A 64 -9.29 -2.59 -3.80
N GLU A 65 -8.76 -3.55 -4.54
CA GLU A 65 -7.36 -3.94 -4.47
C GLU A 65 -6.72 -3.92 -5.86
N GLU A 66 -5.72 -3.06 -6.00
CA GLU A 66 -4.85 -3.09 -7.18
C GLU A 66 -3.92 -4.32 -7.10
N SER A 67 -3.73 -5.01 -8.21
CA SER A 67 -2.77 -6.10 -8.30
C SER A 67 -1.32 -5.60 -8.09
N ASN A 68 -0.42 -6.52 -7.72
CA ASN A 68 1.01 -6.20 -7.64
C ASN A 68 1.56 -5.67 -8.96
N LYS A 69 1.07 -6.16 -10.10
CA LYS A 69 1.46 -5.69 -11.43
C LYS A 69 1.12 -4.20 -11.64
N GLU A 70 -0.07 -3.77 -11.22
CA GLU A 70 -0.46 -2.36 -11.30
C GLU A 70 0.29 -1.49 -10.29
N LYS A 71 0.49 -2.00 -9.07
CA LYS A 71 1.25 -1.30 -8.02
C LYS A 71 2.73 -1.15 -8.37
N SER A 72 3.35 -2.10 -9.08
CA SER A 72 4.80 -2.12 -9.35
C SER A 72 5.28 -0.95 -10.23
N ILE A 73 4.42 -0.44 -11.10
CA ILE A 73 4.76 0.68 -12.00
C ILE A 73 4.45 2.06 -11.40
N LYS A 74 3.73 2.11 -10.25
CA LYS A 74 3.35 3.35 -9.58
C LYS A 74 4.38 3.75 -8.53
N ASN A 75 4.77 5.03 -8.52
CA ASN A 75 5.64 5.65 -7.51
C ASN A 75 6.97 4.91 -7.27
N ILE A 76 7.54 4.29 -8.33
CA ILE A 76 8.70 3.40 -8.21
C ILE A 76 9.93 4.11 -7.59
N GLN A 77 10.19 5.37 -7.94
CA GLN A 77 11.32 6.13 -7.39
C GLN A 77 11.14 6.40 -5.89
N VAL A 78 9.91 6.71 -5.47
CA VAL A 78 9.55 6.92 -4.08
C VAL A 78 9.71 5.63 -3.28
N LYS A 79 9.16 4.54 -3.80
CA LYS A 79 9.26 3.20 -3.17
C LYS A 79 10.71 2.74 -3.03
N SER A 80 11.56 3.04 -4.03
CA SER A 80 12.99 2.72 -3.97
C SER A 80 13.68 3.45 -2.80
N LYS A 81 13.41 4.74 -2.59
CA LYS A 81 13.97 5.48 -1.45
C LYS A 81 13.49 4.90 -0.11
N ILE A 82 12.20 4.55 -0.01
CA ILE A 82 11.64 3.91 1.18
C ILE A 82 12.32 2.56 1.43
N ALA A 83 12.53 1.75 0.39
CA ALA A 83 13.18 0.45 0.47
C ALA A 83 14.65 0.55 0.94
N VAL A 84 15.42 1.47 0.38
CA VAL A 84 16.80 1.74 0.80
C VAL A 84 16.83 2.13 2.28
N LYS A 85 15.94 3.04 2.70
CA LYS A 85 15.86 3.45 4.12
C LYS A 85 15.47 2.30 5.04
N ALA A 86 14.58 1.43 4.61
CA ALA A 86 14.21 0.24 5.37
C ALA A 86 15.38 -0.74 5.51
N ALA A 87 16.18 -0.93 4.45
CA ALA A 87 17.36 -1.81 4.46
C ALA A 87 18.42 -1.35 5.48
N GLU A 88 18.63 -0.03 5.65
CA GLU A 88 19.56 0.53 6.65
C GLU A 88 19.20 0.15 8.10
N LEU A 89 17.94 -0.21 8.35
CA LEU A 89 17.47 -0.59 9.68
C LEU A 89 17.74 -2.06 10.01
N ILE A 90 18.06 -2.89 9.02
CA ILE A 90 18.36 -4.32 9.19
C ILE A 90 19.79 -4.45 9.69
N LYS A 91 19.99 -5.22 10.77
CA LYS A 91 21.28 -5.45 11.40
C LYS A 91 21.74 -6.89 11.23
N ASP A 92 23.02 -7.13 11.46
CA ASP A 92 23.58 -8.47 11.50
C ASP A 92 22.80 -9.37 12.47
N HIS A 93 22.55 -10.60 12.03
CA HIS A 93 21.84 -11.65 12.77
C HIS A 93 20.35 -11.36 13.08
N ASP A 94 19.77 -10.30 12.50
CA ASP A 94 18.33 -10.09 12.60
C ASP A 94 17.55 -11.24 11.92
N VAL A 95 16.46 -11.64 12.55
CA VAL A 95 15.38 -12.40 11.90
C VAL A 95 14.31 -11.41 11.48
N VAL A 96 14.19 -11.18 10.17
CA VAL A 96 13.27 -10.17 9.64
C VAL A 96 12.12 -10.79 8.88
N PHE A 97 10.89 -10.32 9.10
CA PHE A 97 9.77 -10.65 8.25
C PHE A 97 9.61 -9.58 7.15
N ILE A 98 9.49 -10.02 5.91
CA ILE A 98 9.21 -9.14 4.76
C ILE A 98 7.93 -9.61 4.09
N ASP A 99 6.88 -8.82 4.22
CA ASP A 99 5.55 -9.08 3.67
C ASP A 99 5.52 -8.93 2.15
N ALA A 100 4.64 -9.66 1.49
CA ALA A 100 4.40 -9.50 0.06
C ALA A 100 3.99 -8.05 -0.27
N GLY A 101 4.50 -7.51 -1.36
CA GLY A 101 4.17 -6.17 -1.83
C GLY A 101 5.29 -5.50 -2.58
N THR A 102 4.94 -4.55 -3.42
CA THR A 102 5.87 -3.96 -4.40
C THR A 102 6.96 -3.08 -3.79
N THR A 103 6.73 -2.41 -2.67
CA THR A 103 7.77 -1.68 -1.95
C THR A 103 8.72 -2.64 -1.24
N ASN A 104 8.19 -3.70 -0.66
CA ASN A 104 8.96 -4.77 -0.03
C ASN A 104 9.78 -5.56 -1.04
N GLU A 105 9.31 -5.71 -2.27
CA GLU A 105 10.08 -6.31 -3.36
C GLU A 105 11.36 -5.51 -3.67
N LEU A 106 11.31 -4.19 -3.59
CA LEU A 106 12.49 -3.34 -3.72
C LEU A 106 13.40 -3.48 -2.49
N LEU A 107 12.84 -3.57 -1.28
CA LEU A 107 13.62 -3.85 -0.07
C LEU A 107 14.41 -5.16 -0.17
N VAL A 108 13.78 -6.23 -0.70
CA VAL A 108 14.45 -7.52 -0.92
C VAL A 108 15.68 -7.38 -1.82
N GLN A 109 15.67 -6.46 -2.78
CA GLN A 109 16.81 -6.21 -3.66
C GLN A 109 18.00 -5.53 -2.95
N GLU A 110 17.77 -4.83 -1.85
CA GLU A 110 18.80 -4.19 -1.05
C GLU A 110 19.45 -5.14 -0.02
N ILE A 111 18.85 -6.31 0.24
CA ILE A 111 19.38 -7.26 1.22
C ILE A 111 20.42 -8.17 0.56
N VAL A 112 21.66 -8.02 1.01
CA VAL A 112 22.82 -8.82 0.57
C VAL A 112 23.55 -9.48 1.74
N ASN A 113 23.13 -9.23 2.97
CA ASN A 113 23.81 -9.69 4.18
C ASN A 113 23.48 -11.16 4.49
N PRO A 114 24.45 -12.10 4.41
CA PRO A 114 24.20 -13.51 4.64
C PRO A 114 24.00 -13.88 6.11
N THR A 115 24.20 -12.96 7.05
CA THR A 115 23.94 -13.21 8.48
C THR A 115 22.49 -12.97 8.87
N VAL A 116 21.72 -12.28 8.01
CA VAL A 116 20.30 -12.01 8.22
C VAL A 116 19.48 -13.22 7.79
N THR A 117 18.46 -13.59 8.57
CA THR A 117 17.45 -14.55 8.15
C THR A 117 16.17 -13.82 7.76
N VAL A 118 15.74 -13.99 6.51
CA VAL A 118 14.51 -13.41 6.03
C VAL A 118 13.38 -14.43 6.04
N VAL A 119 12.26 -14.07 6.64
CA VAL A 119 10.99 -14.80 6.56
C VAL A 119 10.05 -14.01 5.67
N THR A 120 9.41 -14.65 4.71
CA THR A 120 8.48 -13.97 3.80
C THR A 120 7.29 -14.84 3.46
N ASN A 121 6.15 -14.23 3.19
CA ASN A 121 4.97 -14.88 2.62
C ASN A 121 4.85 -14.69 1.10
N SER A 122 5.86 -14.13 0.44
CA SER A 122 5.89 -13.94 -1.02
C SER A 122 6.80 -14.94 -1.71
N ILE A 123 6.27 -15.66 -2.70
CA ILE A 123 7.05 -16.61 -3.52
C ILE A 123 8.15 -15.84 -4.30
N HIS A 124 7.81 -14.68 -4.86
CA HIS A 124 8.77 -13.88 -5.62
C HIS A 124 9.92 -13.36 -4.77
N HIS A 125 9.63 -12.93 -3.53
CA HIS A 125 10.67 -12.49 -2.60
C HIS A 125 11.59 -13.66 -2.24
N ALA A 126 11.03 -14.82 -1.92
CA ALA A 126 11.81 -16.00 -1.56
C ALA A 126 12.78 -16.41 -2.68
N THR A 127 12.32 -16.43 -3.93
CA THR A 127 13.17 -16.76 -5.09
C THR A 127 14.35 -15.79 -5.19
N LYS A 128 14.10 -14.47 -5.15
CA LYS A 128 15.13 -13.43 -5.25
C LYS A 128 16.16 -13.49 -4.13
N LEU A 129 15.71 -13.78 -2.90
CA LEU A 129 16.61 -13.89 -1.74
C LEU A 129 17.50 -15.12 -1.82
N VAL A 130 16.95 -16.27 -2.22
CA VAL A 130 17.71 -17.53 -2.39
C VAL A 130 18.76 -17.39 -3.49
N GLU A 131 18.46 -16.75 -4.62
CA GLU A 131 19.42 -16.45 -5.68
C GLU A 131 20.60 -15.58 -5.20
N ARG A 132 20.41 -14.81 -4.15
CA ARG A 132 21.43 -13.97 -3.51
C ARG A 132 22.11 -14.63 -2.31
N ASN A 133 21.83 -15.90 -2.05
CA ASN A 133 22.36 -16.66 -0.92
C ASN A 133 22.00 -16.06 0.45
N VAL A 134 20.86 -15.39 0.57
CA VAL A 134 20.31 -14.92 1.84
C VAL A 134 19.51 -16.03 2.50
N PRO A 135 19.78 -16.42 3.75
CA PRO A 135 19.00 -17.40 4.49
C PRO A 135 17.50 -17.04 4.49
N THR A 136 16.68 -17.89 3.91
CA THR A 136 15.28 -17.55 3.65
C THR A 136 14.34 -18.65 4.13
N VAL A 137 13.28 -18.26 4.82
CA VAL A 137 12.14 -19.10 5.20
C VAL A 137 10.91 -18.57 4.49
N ILE A 138 10.23 -19.42 3.73
CA ILE A 138 8.96 -19.08 3.10
C ILE A 138 7.79 -19.58 3.94
N ILE A 139 6.83 -18.68 4.20
CA ILE A 139 5.54 -19.03 4.80
C ILE A 139 4.66 -19.63 3.71
N GLY A 140 4.26 -20.88 3.91
CA GLY A 140 3.34 -21.57 3.00
C GLY A 140 1.88 -21.22 3.29
N GLY A 141 1.00 -21.65 2.37
CA GLY A 141 -0.44 -21.42 2.48
C GLY A 141 -1.10 -21.35 1.10
N MET A 142 -2.32 -20.84 1.05
CA MET A 142 -2.96 -20.50 -0.21
C MET A 142 -2.32 -19.24 -0.79
N VAL A 143 -1.91 -19.29 -2.05
CA VAL A 143 -1.30 -18.13 -2.71
C VAL A 143 -2.37 -17.32 -3.40
N LYS A 144 -2.49 -16.04 -3.03
CA LYS A 144 -3.41 -15.09 -3.64
C LYS A 144 -2.83 -14.56 -4.95
N SER A 145 -3.55 -14.76 -6.05
CA SER A 145 -3.05 -14.45 -7.40
C SER A 145 -2.81 -12.96 -7.68
N SER A 146 -3.54 -12.05 -7.00
CA SER A 146 -3.39 -10.59 -7.19
C SER A 146 -2.14 -10.02 -6.52
N THR A 147 -1.67 -10.65 -5.42
CA THR A 147 -0.59 -10.11 -4.56
C THR A 147 0.57 -11.08 -4.36
N ASP A 148 0.47 -12.33 -4.86
CA ASP A 148 1.45 -13.41 -4.70
C ASP A 148 1.78 -13.73 -3.23
N ALA A 149 0.86 -13.36 -2.34
CA ALA A 149 0.99 -13.55 -0.91
C ALA A 149 0.42 -14.91 -0.48
N SER A 150 1.16 -15.66 0.33
CA SER A 150 0.63 -16.80 1.08
C SER A 150 -0.25 -16.30 2.23
N ILE A 151 -1.50 -16.80 2.26
CA ILE A 151 -2.55 -16.39 3.19
C ILE A 151 -3.26 -17.61 3.80
N GLY A 152 -4.21 -17.35 4.71
CA GLY A 152 -5.08 -18.37 5.27
C GLY A 152 -4.53 -19.05 6.52
N GLY A 153 -5.27 -20.06 7.01
CA GLY A 153 -4.99 -20.71 8.29
C GLY A 153 -3.63 -21.40 8.37
N ILE A 154 -3.11 -21.93 7.25
CA ILE A 154 -1.77 -22.55 7.20
C ILE A 154 -0.70 -21.49 7.43
N ALA A 155 -0.80 -20.33 6.77
CA ALA A 155 0.13 -19.22 6.93
C ALA A 155 0.11 -18.69 8.38
N LEU A 156 -1.09 -18.45 8.92
CA LEU A 156 -1.28 -17.97 10.29
C LEU A 156 -0.68 -18.94 11.34
N ASN A 157 -0.88 -20.24 11.17
CA ASN A 157 -0.33 -21.25 12.08
C ASN A 157 1.20 -21.26 12.08
N GLN A 158 1.83 -21.09 10.93
CA GLN A 158 3.29 -20.96 10.84
C GLN A 158 3.80 -19.68 11.47
N ILE A 159 3.20 -18.53 11.14
CA ILE A 159 3.59 -17.21 11.67
C ILE A 159 3.46 -17.20 13.20
N GLY A 160 2.38 -17.74 13.76
CA GLY A 160 2.14 -17.78 15.21
C GLY A 160 3.17 -18.60 16.02
N ARG A 161 4.07 -19.35 15.34
CA ARG A 161 5.16 -20.11 15.99
C ARG A 161 6.53 -19.44 15.84
N LEU A 162 6.58 -18.26 15.21
CA LEU A 162 7.82 -17.56 14.92
C LEU A 162 7.86 -16.22 15.65
N ASN A 163 9.06 -15.76 15.96
CA ASN A 163 9.30 -14.40 16.44
C ASN A 163 10.26 -13.68 15.51
N PHE A 164 10.05 -12.40 15.33
CA PHE A 164 10.84 -11.56 14.45
C PHE A 164 11.49 -10.40 15.21
N ASP A 165 12.74 -10.10 14.90
CA ASP A 165 13.36 -8.87 15.43
C ASP A 165 12.75 -7.64 14.77
N LYS A 166 12.48 -7.72 13.48
CA LYS A 166 11.83 -6.67 12.69
C LYS A 166 10.84 -7.26 11.69
N ALA A 167 9.78 -6.50 11.40
CA ALA A 167 8.86 -6.79 10.32
C ALA A 167 8.70 -5.55 9.43
N PHE A 168 8.69 -5.77 8.12
CA PHE A 168 8.46 -4.76 7.10
C PHE A 168 7.19 -5.12 6.33
N LEU A 169 6.15 -4.29 6.46
CA LEU A 169 4.81 -4.55 5.92
C LEU A 169 4.37 -3.45 4.97
N GLY A 170 3.70 -3.84 3.90
CA GLY A 170 2.92 -2.91 3.09
C GLY A 170 1.50 -2.73 3.63
N MET A 171 0.91 -1.53 3.45
CA MET A 171 -0.49 -1.24 3.76
C MET A 171 -1.18 -0.56 2.58
N ASN A 172 -2.48 -0.79 2.46
CA ASN A 172 -3.28 -0.14 1.43
C ASN A 172 -3.85 1.21 1.91
N GLY A 173 -4.09 1.34 3.22
CA GLY A 173 -4.57 2.56 3.84
C GLY A 173 -3.95 2.80 5.21
N ILE A 174 -3.73 4.09 5.51
CA ILE A 174 -3.23 4.61 6.78
C ILE A 174 -4.11 5.80 7.12
N ASP A 175 -5.10 5.61 7.98
CA ASP A 175 -5.88 6.72 8.53
C ASP A 175 -5.29 7.21 9.86
N ASP A 176 -5.95 8.15 10.52
CA ASP A 176 -5.44 8.73 11.76
C ASP A 176 -5.37 7.73 12.93
N GLU A 177 -6.03 6.57 12.82
CA GLU A 177 -6.15 5.61 13.92
C GLU A 177 -5.63 4.21 13.60
N PHE A 178 -5.81 3.76 12.34
CA PHE A 178 -5.55 2.37 11.96
C PHE A 178 -4.78 2.25 10.64
N TYR A 179 -3.99 1.21 10.56
CA TYR A 179 -3.53 0.63 9.31
C TYR A 179 -4.62 -0.28 8.75
N SER A 180 -4.83 -0.27 7.44
CA SER A 180 -5.91 -1.02 6.81
C SER A 180 -5.52 -1.65 5.47
N THR A 181 -6.26 -2.72 5.10
CA THR A 181 -6.10 -3.46 3.84
C THR A 181 -7.48 -3.90 3.32
N PRO A 182 -7.66 -4.13 2.01
CA PRO A 182 -8.98 -4.54 1.48
C PRO A 182 -9.36 -6.00 1.79
N ASP A 183 -8.41 -6.87 2.10
CA ASP A 183 -8.59 -8.31 2.20
C ASP A 183 -8.52 -8.81 3.65
N LEU A 184 -9.49 -9.64 4.06
CA LEU A 184 -9.59 -10.18 5.43
C LEU A 184 -8.44 -11.12 5.79
N GLU A 185 -8.04 -11.99 4.86
CA GLU A 185 -6.99 -12.97 5.12
C GLU A 185 -5.62 -12.33 5.15
N GLU A 186 -5.34 -11.40 4.22
CA GLU A 186 -4.13 -10.58 4.29
C GLU A 186 -4.09 -9.72 5.56
N GLY A 187 -5.22 -9.14 5.95
CA GLY A 187 -5.33 -8.38 7.20
C GLY A 187 -5.01 -9.21 8.42
N SER A 188 -5.46 -10.46 8.45
CA SER A 188 -5.18 -11.42 9.53
C SER A 188 -3.71 -11.80 9.58
N VAL A 189 -3.09 -12.08 8.42
CA VAL A 189 -1.64 -12.36 8.31
C VAL A 189 -0.81 -11.17 8.78
N LYS A 190 -1.10 -9.96 8.30
CA LYS A 190 -0.38 -8.73 8.71
C LYS A 190 -0.50 -8.49 10.22
N ARG A 191 -1.67 -8.70 10.80
CA ARG A 191 -1.87 -8.59 12.26
C ARG A 191 -1.01 -9.59 13.03
N ALA A 192 -1.02 -10.85 12.61
CA ALA A 192 -0.20 -11.89 13.25
C ALA A 192 1.30 -11.57 13.17
N ILE A 193 1.77 -11.00 12.07
CA ILE A 193 3.17 -10.56 11.93
C ILE A 193 3.49 -9.42 12.91
N ILE A 194 2.63 -8.40 13.01
CA ILE A 194 2.80 -7.28 13.94
C ILE A 194 2.86 -7.76 15.40
N GLU A 195 2.04 -8.76 15.75
CA GLU A 195 1.99 -9.33 17.08
C GLU A 195 3.24 -10.13 17.47
N ASN A 196 3.90 -10.74 16.47
CA ASN A 196 5.08 -11.58 16.66
C ASN A 196 6.41 -10.86 16.38
N ALA A 197 6.41 -9.56 16.06
CA ALA A 197 7.60 -8.77 15.79
C ALA A 197 7.94 -7.83 16.96
N LYS A 198 9.23 -7.73 17.31
CA LYS A 198 9.71 -6.76 18.31
C LYS A 198 9.55 -5.31 17.81
N LYS A 199 9.78 -5.08 16.53
CA LYS A 199 9.60 -3.79 15.85
C LYS A 199 8.96 -4.01 14.48
N THR A 200 7.94 -3.22 14.17
CA THR A 200 7.28 -3.27 12.86
C THR A 200 7.41 -1.93 12.16
N TYR A 201 7.70 -1.97 10.87
CA TYR A 201 7.79 -0.82 9.97
C TYR A 201 6.79 -0.98 8.84
N ILE A 202 5.96 0.03 8.64
CA ILE A 202 5.04 0.11 7.52
C ILE A 202 5.71 0.90 6.40
N LEU A 203 5.92 0.25 5.25
CA LEU A 203 6.50 0.86 4.06
C LEU A 203 5.37 1.34 3.16
N ALA A 204 5.14 2.64 3.12
CA ALA A 204 4.04 3.22 2.37
C ALA A 204 4.44 4.56 1.76
N ASP A 205 4.13 4.76 0.49
CA ASP A 205 4.20 6.10 -0.10
C ASP A 205 3.01 6.95 0.39
N ASP A 206 3.12 8.27 0.24
CA ASP A 206 2.15 9.24 0.73
C ASP A 206 0.73 9.09 0.15
N SER A 207 0.58 8.38 -0.97
CA SER A 207 -0.73 8.09 -1.55
C SER A 207 -1.60 7.17 -0.67
N LYS A 208 -0.98 6.50 0.32
CA LYS A 208 -1.67 5.62 1.27
C LYS A 208 -2.10 6.34 2.55
N ILE A 209 -1.62 7.56 2.78
CA ILE A 209 -1.94 8.37 3.96
C ILE A 209 -3.27 9.08 3.76
N GLY A 210 -4.15 8.99 4.74
CA GLY A 210 -5.53 9.48 4.69
C GLY A 210 -6.49 8.52 3.95
N VAL A 211 -6.04 7.31 3.61
CA VAL A 211 -6.86 6.28 2.95
C VAL A 211 -7.31 5.25 3.97
N THR A 212 -8.58 4.81 3.86
CA THR A 212 -9.15 3.73 4.66
C THR A 212 -9.55 2.58 3.74
N SER A 213 -9.21 1.34 4.12
CA SER A 213 -9.64 0.12 3.45
C SER A 213 -10.53 -0.73 4.38
N PHE A 214 -11.10 -1.80 3.85
CA PHE A 214 -12.15 -2.60 4.50
C PHE A 214 -11.74 -3.18 5.87
N VAL A 215 -10.53 -3.69 5.98
CA VAL A 215 -10.06 -4.43 7.15
C VAL A 215 -9.08 -3.60 7.97
N LYS A 216 -9.42 -3.28 9.20
CA LYS A 216 -8.48 -2.69 10.16
C LYS A 216 -7.46 -3.75 10.59
N VAL A 217 -6.19 -3.50 10.31
CA VAL A 217 -5.09 -4.41 10.65
C VAL A 217 -4.61 -4.19 12.07
N ALA A 218 -4.18 -2.98 12.39
CA ALA A 218 -3.67 -2.62 13.71
C ALA A 218 -3.79 -1.11 13.96
N PRO A 219 -3.86 -0.66 15.23
CA PRO A 219 -3.74 0.76 15.58
C PRO A 219 -2.38 1.34 15.16
N ILE A 220 -2.35 2.62 14.77
CA ILE A 220 -1.15 3.34 14.31
C ILE A 220 0.04 3.19 15.26
N LYS A 221 -0.17 3.25 16.56
CA LYS A 221 0.87 3.11 17.60
C LYS A 221 1.59 1.76 17.63
N ARG A 222 1.13 0.77 16.87
CA ARG A 222 1.71 -0.60 16.84
C ARG A 222 2.88 -0.75 15.87
N ALA A 223 3.09 0.22 14.99
CA ALA A 223 4.16 0.16 14.00
C ALA A 223 4.68 1.56 13.66
N MET A 224 5.93 1.65 13.25
CA MET A 224 6.56 2.86 12.72
C MET A 224 6.26 2.98 11.22
N ILE A 225 6.30 4.18 10.68
CA ILE A 225 6.02 4.43 9.26
C ILE A 225 7.29 4.91 8.57
N ILE A 226 7.62 4.33 7.41
CA ILE A 226 8.63 4.86 6.50
C ILE A 226 7.88 5.34 5.25
N THR A 227 7.96 6.63 4.96
CA THR A 227 7.24 7.27 3.87
C THR A 227 8.09 8.34 3.20
N ASN A 228 7.70 8.80 2.01
CA ASN A 228 8.29 9.99 1.40
C ASN A 228 7.76 11.27 2.07
N GLN A 229 8.46 12.37 1.80
CA GLN A 229 8.00 13.69 2.23
C GLN A 229 6.60 13.96 1.71
N SER A 230 5.71 14.36 2.62
CA SER A 230 4.32 14.67 2.35
C SER A 230 3.94 15.99 2.97
N GLU A 231 2.75 16.50 2.65
CA GLU A 231 2.24 17.72 3.27
C GLU A 231 2.29 17.63 4.80
N PRO A 232 2.89 18.62 5.49
CA PRO A 232 3.09 18.57 6.94
C PRO A 232 1.81 18.28 7.75
N GLN A 233 0.67 18.73 7.24
CA GLN A 233 -0.62 18.54 7.90
C GLN A 233 -1.08 17.09 7.91
N ARG A 234 -0.81 16.32 6.83
CA ARG A 234 -1.18 14.91 6.73
C ARG A 234 -0.39 14.03 7.70
N LEU A 235 0.88 14.36 7.92
CA LEU A 235 1.75 13.57 8.80
C LEU A 235 1.64 13.98 10.27
N LYS A 236 1.08 15.16 10.58
CA LYS A 236 1.06 15.71 11.94
C LYS A 236 0.42 14.75 12.96
N VAL A 237 -0.79 14.28 12.66
CA VAL A 237 -1.52 13.36 13.57
C VAL A 237 -0.80 12.03 13.73
N LEU A 238 -0.19 11.52 12.65
CA LEU A 238 0.57 10.27 12.69
C LEU A 238 1.83 10.40 13.55
N LYS A 239 2.56 11.51 13.43
CA LYS A 239 3.78 11.81 14.23
C LYS A 239 3.50 11.95 15.72
N GLU A 240 2.27 12.30 16.11
CA GLU A 240 1.85 12.32 17.52
C GLU A 240 1.62 10.90 18.08
N LYS A 241 1.38 9.91 17.24
CA LYS A 241 0.99 8.56 17.62
C LYS A 241 2.09 7.52 17.42
N THR A 242 2.98 7.75 16.47
CA THR A 242 4.09 6.84 16.15
C THR A 242 5.28 7.58 15.55
N GLU A 243 6.42 6.87 15.48
CA GLU A 243 7.61 7.35 14.76
C GLU A 243 7.34 7.31 13.23
N VAL A 244 7.58 8.45 12.56
CA VAL A 244 7.48 8.58 11.10
C VAL A 244 8.83 8.98 10.55
N ILE A 245 9.42 8.12 9.73
CA ILE A 245 10.71 8.31 9.04
C ILE A 245 10.39 8.78 7.62
N GLU A 246 10.79 10.00 7.29
CA GLU A 246 10.61 10.60 5.96
C GLU A 246 11.89 10.48 5.13
N VAL A 247 11.73 10.17 3.82
CA VAL A 247 12.84 9.95 2.86
C VAL A 247 12.71 10.82 1.61
#